data_7d075e47a30aabf7f582bc4a7a8706aa
#
_entry.id   7d075e47a30aabf7f582bc4a7a8706aa
#
_cell.length_a   1.000
_cell.length_b   1.000
_cell.length_c   1.000
_cell.angle_alpha   90.00
_cell.angle_beta   90.00
_cell.angle_gamma   90.00
#
_symmetry.space_group_name_H-M   'P 1'
#
loop_
_entity.id
_entity.type
_entity.pdbx_description
1 polymer ?
#
loop_
_entity_poly.entity_id
_entity_poly.type
_entity_poly.pdbx_seq_one_letter_code
_entity_poly.pdbx_strand_id
1 'polypeptide(L)'
;MLVMWGIALLVVIFERDLGSALLFFTFFVIMLYVCTGRVSYVIAFLVLLLLGGSFCYTLFGHVQTRVQIWLDPFSDPSNKGLQIVQSLYSLADGKLTGAGIGRGMPTLIPVVESDFIFAAIAEEAGLLGGAGVLLLYLALAIRGFATAARAKSDVSSFVAVGSTIIIVLQAFVIVGGITRLIPLTGITLPFISQGGSSLLASFIAIGLLLRAGDEGTGLSSEIADGTSRMAPVGSHAAAESGVLGRVALGKRLTATMIAFAVLFAVLVANLTYIMVVKADDYQSYPGNNHTLYKEASTERGSISTYDGVVLAESEAQGDGTYERVYPEGSLASHVVGYYSQRYGLSGIEASMNDSLKGQANFA
;
A
#
# COMPACT_ATOMS: atom_id res chain seq x y z
N MET A 1 10.46 -0.01 31.21
CA MET A 1 9.92 0.11 29.87
C MET A 1 10.92 -0.25 28.78
N LEU A 2 12.11 0.37 28.70
CA LEU A 2 13.12 0.06 27.67
C LEU A 2 13.55 -1.41 27.65
N VAL A 3 13.72 -2.06 28.81
CA VAL A 3 14.10 -3.47 28.89
C VAL A 3 12.99 -4.38 28.33
N MET A 4 11.74 -4.16 28.70
CA MET A 4 10.61 -4.94 28.20
C MET A 4 10.42 -4.75 26.67
N TRP A 5 10.56 -3.51 26.20
CA TRP A 5 10.51 -3.20 24.78
C TRP A 5 11.68 -3.86 24.02
N GLY A 6 12.90 -3.80 24.57
CA GLY A 6 14.08 -4.44 23.99
C GLY A 6 13.94 -5.97 23.91
N ILE A 7 13.38 -6.61 24.92
CA ILE A 7 13.10 -8.05 24.90
C ILE A 7 12.08 -8.39 23.82
N ALA A 8 10.96 -7.64 23.74
CA ALA A 8 9.94 -7.86 22.72
C ALA A 8 10.50 -7.67 21.30
N LEU A 9 11.32 -6.64 21.09
CA LEU A 9 11.99 -6.40 19.82
C LEU A 9 12.93 -7.54 19.43
N LEU A 10 13.72 -8.04 20.40
CA LEU A 10 14.60 -9.18 20.18
C LEU A 10 13.81 -10.44 19.76
N VAL A 11 12.69 -10.74 20.41
CA VAL A 11 11.83 -11.89 20.03
C VAL A 11 11.41 -11.76 18.57
N VAL A 12 10.87 -10.59 18.16
CA VAL A 12 10.38 -10.35 16.79
C VAL A 12 11.52 -10.45 15.75
N ILE A 13 12.73 -9.99 16.10
CA ILE A 13 13.91 -10.13 15.22
C ILE A 13 14.29 -11.61 15.05
N PHE A 14 14.26 -12.40 16.13
CA PHE A 14 14.55 -13.83 16.05
C PHE A 14 13.50 -14.64 15.30
N GLU A 15 12.24 -14.20 15.30
CA GLU A 15 11.16 -14.72 14.46
C GLU A 15 11.34 -14.41 12.97
N ARG A 16 12.36 -13.62 12.60
CA ARG A 16 12.67 -13.17 11.26
C ARG A 16 11.59 -12.27 10.62
N ASP A 17 10.71 -11.73 11.44
CA ASP A 17 9.70 -10.75 11.03
C ASP A 17 10.25 -9.33 11.12
N LEU A 18 11.00 -8.94 10.09
CA LEU A 18 11.61 -7.61 10.01
C LEU A 18 10.59 -6.50 9.85
N GLY A 19 9.43 -6.82 9.24
CA GLY A 19 8.34 -5.86 9.05
C GLY A 19 7.76 -5.43 10.38
N SER A 20 7.35 -6.38 11.19
CA SER A 20 6.84 -6.11 12.54
C SER A 20 7.90 -5.52 13.45
N ALA A 21 9.17 -5.95 13.32
CA ALA A 21 10.27 -5.35 14.08
C ALA A 21 10.46 -3.87 13.78
N LEU A 22 10.46 -3.48 12.50
CA LEU A 22 10.56 -2.09 12.06
C LEU A 22 9.36 -1.26 12.52
N LEU A 23 8.14 -1.81 12.36
CA LEU A 23 6.91 -1.16 12.82
C LEU A 23 6.94 -0.92 14.34
N PHE A 24 7.25 -1.96 15.12
CA PHE A 24 7.30 -1.89 16.57
C PHE A 24 8.39 -0.92 17.07
N PHE A 25 9.56 -0.94 16.44
CA PHE A 25 10.65 -0.02 16.72
C PHE A 25 10.23 1.44 16.45
N THR A 26 9.72 1.72 15.26
CA THR A 26 9.36 3.07 14.84
C THR A 26 8.18 3.60 15.65
N PHE A 27 7.17 2.77 15.92
CA PHE A 27 6.05 3.11 16.80
C PHE A 27 6.54 3.58 18.18
N PHE A 28 7.45 2.81 18.80
CA PHE A 28 7.98 3.15 20.11
C PHE A 28 8.73 4.49 20.10
N VAL A 29 9.55 4.74 19.08
CA VAL A 29 10.31 5.99 18.95
C VAL A 29 9.38 7.20 18.82
N ILE A 30 8.33 7.09 17.99
CA ILE A 30 7.36 8.17 17.81
C ILE A 30 6.61 8.41 19.12
N MET A 31 6.14 7.34 19.80
CA MET A 31 5.47 7.47 21.09
C MET A 31 6.38 8.10 22.16
N LEU A 32 7.65 7.70 22.21
CA LEU A 32 8.63 8.27 23.13
C LEU A 32 8.84 9.77 22.85
N TYR A 33 8.89 10.19 21.60
CA TYR A 33 8.96 11.60 21.22
C TYR A 33 7.71 12.37 21.66
N VAL A 34 6.52 11.82 21.39
CA VAL A 34 5.26 12.46 21.80
C VAL A 34 5.19 12.62 23.32
N CYS A 35 5.59 11.60 24.08
CA CYS A 35 5.58 11.64 25.55
C CYS A 35 6.61 12.62 26.11
N THR A 36 7.85 12.63 25.58
CA THR A 36 8.97 13.38 26.19
C THR A 36 9.25 14.73 25.55
N GLY A 37 8.93 14.89 24.27
CA GLY A 37 9.26 16.07 23.45
C GLY A 37 10.75 16.21 23.12
N ARG A 38 11.57 15.22 23.40
CA ARG A 38 13.03 15.29 23.21
C ARG A 38 13.41 14.68 21.84
N VAL A 39 13.78 15.53 20.89
CA VAL A 39 14.26 15.13 19.57
C VAL A 39 15.54 14.30 19.65
N SER A 40 16.35 14.49 20.70
CA SER A 40 17.58 13.69 20.93
C SER A 40 17.32 12.17 20.99
N TYR A 41 16.16 11.74 21.50
CA TYR A 41 15.78 10.32 21.48
C TYR A 41 15.52 9.85 20.07
N VAL A 42 14.84 10.64 19.24
CA VAL A 42 14.59 10.27 17.83
C VAL A 42 15.94 10.09 17.10
N ILE A 43 16.87 11.01 17.29
CA ILE A 43 18.22 10.93 16.69
C ILE A 43 18.96 9.70 17.19
N ALA A 44 18.98 9.47 18.51
CA ALA A 44 19.65 8.31 19.10
C ALA A 44 19.08 6.98 18.57
N PHE A 45 17.76 6.87 18.48
CA PHE A 45 17.10 5.68 17.94
C PHE A 45 17.28 5.53 16.44
N LEU A 46 17.37 6.63 15.66
CA LEU A 46 17.70 6.57 14.25
C LEU A 46 19.12 6.00 14.03
N VAL A 47 20.08 6.46 14.83
CA VAL A 47 21.44 5.89 14.82
C VAL A 47 21.41 4.41 15.20
N LEU A 48 20.64 4.04 16.22
CA LEU A 48 20.48 2.64 16.63
C LEU A 48 19.84 1.78 15.54
N LEU A 49 18.86 2.31 14.81
CA LEU A 49 18.23 1.64 13.68
C LEU A 49 19.24 1.38 12.55
N LEU A 50 20.07 2.35 12.23
CA LEU A 50 21.09 2.22 11.20
C LEU A 50 22.18 1.21 11.60
N LEU A 51 22.64 1.27 12.85
CA LEU A 51 23.62 0.31 13.38
C LEU A 51 23.03 -1.10 13.50
N GLY A 52 21.81 -1.23 14.04
CA GLY A 52 21.11 -2.50 14.16
C GLY A 52 20.77 -3.10 12.79
N GLY A 53 20.31 -2.27 11.84
CA GLY A 53 20.05 -2.69 10.46
C GLY A 53 21.30 -3.19 9.76
N SER A 54 22.43 -2.48 9.91
CA SER A 54 23.73 -2.90 9.38
C SER A 54 24.19 -4.21 10.00
N PHE A 55 24.02 -4.38 11.31
CA PHE A 55 24.34 -5.61 12.02
C PHE A 55 23.44 -6.77 11.55
N CYS A 56 22.13 -6.57 11.43
CA CYS A 56 21.22 -7.58 10.91
C CYS A 56 21.55 -7.95 9.44
N TYR A 57 21.98 -7.00 8.64
CA TYR A 57 22.42 -7.24 7.27
C TYR A 57 23.64 -8.20 7.21
N THR A 58 24.57 -8.08 8.14
CA THR A 58 25.73 -8.99 8.18
C THR A 58 25.41 -10.39 8.69
N LEU A 59 24.40 -10.52 9.56
CA LEU A 59 24.06 -11.80 10.20
C LEU A 59 23.01 -12.62 9.46
N PHE A 60 22.05 -11.97 8.81
CA PHE A 60 20.87 -12.65 8.29
C PHE A 60 20.78 -12.57 6.77
N GLY A 61 20.89 -13.71 6.08
CA GLY A 61 20.81 -13.79 4.62
C GLY A 61 19.46 -13.32 4.06
N HIS A 62 18.34 -13.45 4.78
CA HIS A 62 17.05 -12.94 4.36
C HIS A 62 16.98 -11.39 4.36
N VAL A 63 17.73 -10.73 5.27
CA VAL A 63 17.88 -9.25 5.26
C VAL A 63 18.65 -8.81 4.03
N GLN A 64 19.75 -9.50 3.72
CA GLN A 64 20.56 -9.25 2.51
C GLN A 64 19.69 -9.38 1.26
N THR A 65 18.90 -10.44 1.15
CA THR A 65 17.98 -10.65 0.03
C THR A 65 16.97 -9.51 -0.10
N ARG A 66 16.32 -9.07 0.99
CA ARG A 66 15.35 -7.96 0.95
C ARG A 66 15.99 -6.64 0.53
N VAL A 67 17.19 -6.34 1.00
CA VAL A 67 17.94 -5.14 0.59
C VAL A 67 18.34 -5.23 -0.88
N GLN A 68 18.81 -6.40 -1.34
CA GLN A 68 19.20 -6.63 -2.72
C GLN A 68 18.02 -6.43 -3.70
N ILE A 69 16.87 -7.02 -3.38
CA ILE A 69 15.64 -6.88 -4.17
C ILE A 69 15.11 -5.44 -4.14
N TRP A 70 15.25 -4.74 -3.02
CA TRP A 70 14.87 -3.33 -2.91
C TRP A 70 15.72 -2.44 -3.82
N LEU A 71 17.04 -2.69 -3.88
CA LEU A 71 17.97 -1.92 -4.72
C LEU A 71 17.79 -2.27 -6.20
N ASP A 72 17.73 -3.57 -6.52
CA ASP A 72 17.57 -4.06 -7.89
C ASP A 72 16.68 -5.32 -7.94
N PRO A 73 15.34 -5.16 -8.06
CA PRO A 73 14.43 -6.28 -8.18
C PRO A 73 14.53 -7.01 -9.51
N PHE A 74 15.06 -6.34 -10.54
CA PHE A 74 15.19 -6.90 -11.88
C PHE A 74 16.42 -7.81 -12.04
N SER A 75 17.29 -7.90 -11.05
CA SER A 75 18.39 -8.86 -11.05
C SER A 75 17.93 -10.33 -10.96
N ASP A 76 16.76 -10.58 -10.35
CA ASP A 76 16.14 -11.92 -10.26
C ASP A 76 14.61 -11.81 -10.34
N PRO A 77 14.06 -11.41 -11.50
CA PRO A 77 12.65 -11.03 -11.64
C PRO A 77 11.69 -12.22 -11.54
N SER A 78 12.17 -13.45 -11.75
CA SER A 78 11.35 -14.67 -11.76
C SER A 78 11.30 -15.42 -10.44
N ASN A 79 12.18 -15.08 -9.49
CA ASN A 79 12.25 -15.74 -8.18
C ASN A 79 12.13 -14.72 -7.04
N LYS A 80 13.27 -14.26 -6.51
CA LYS A 80 13.29 -13.42 -5.32
C LYS A 80 12.64 -12.05 -5.53
N GLY A 81 12.78 -11.45 -6.72
CA GLY A 81 12.20 -10.17 -7.10
C GLY A 81 10.76 -10.24 -7.61
N LEU A 82 10.22 -11.45 -7.85
CA LEU A 82 8.95 -11.66 -8.55
C LEU A 82 7.81 -10.79 -8.02
N GLN A 83 7.56 -10.79 -6.73
CA GLN A 83 6.46 -10.02 -6.12
C GLN A 83 6.59 -8.52 -6.37
N ILE A 84 7.78 -7.95 -6.17
CA ILE A 84 8.01 -6.51 -6.38
C ILE A 84 7.96 -6.17 -7.86
N VAL A 85 8.53 -6.98 -8.73
CA VAL A 85 8.51 -6.76 -10.18
C VAL A 85 7.08 -6.80 -10.70
N GLN A 86 6.29 -7.82 -10.33
CA GLN A 86 4.89 -7.90 -10.72
C GLN A 86 4.07 -6.72 -10.15
N SER A 87 4.33 -6.30 -8.91
CA SER A 87 3.65 -5.12 -8.35
C SER A 87 3.99 -3.82 -9.10
N LEU A 88 5.23 -3.66 -9.56
CA LEU A 88 5.62 -2.51 -10.38
C LEU A 88 4.93 -2.51 -11.75
N TYR A 89 4.75 -3.69 -12.36
CA TYR A 89 3.99 -3.83 -13.59
C TYR A 89 2.52 -3.47 -13.39
N SER A 90 1.86 -4.01 -12.34
CA SER A 90 0.49 -3.64 -11.97
C SER A 90 0.33 -2.13 -11.74
N LEU A 91 1.24 -1.52 -10.98
CA LEU A 91 1.24 -0.06 -10.76
C LEU A 91 1.38 0.71 -12.09
N ALA A 92 2.27 0.27 -12.98
CA ALA A 92 2.48 0.90 -14.27
C ALA A 92 1.26 0.77 -15.20
N ASP A 93 0.57 -0.37 -15.15
CA ASP A 93 -0.66 -0.60 -15.93
C ASP A 93 -1.84 0.24 -15.45
N GLY A 94 -1.88 0.57 -14.15
CA GLY A 94 -2.91 1.43 -13.58
C GLY A 94 -2.88 2.86 -14.09
N LYS A 95 -1.74 3.42 -14.49
CA LYS A 95 -1.62 4.81 -14.97
C LYS A 95 -2.42 5.80 -14.12
N LEU A 96 -3.12 6.76 -14.74
CA LEU A 96 -3.88 7.80 -14.02
C LEU A 96 -5.24 7.29 -13.54
N THR A 97 -5.99 6.60 -14.39
CA THR A 97 -7.41 6.25 -14.19
C THR A 97 -7.66 4.78 -13.88
N GLY A 98 -6.64 3.95 -13.97
CA GLY A 98 -6.73 2.51 -13.78
C GLY A 98 -7.15 1.72 -15.03
N ALA A 99 -6.92 0.42 -14.98
CA ALA A 99 -7.40 -0.52 -15.99
C ALA A 99 -8.94 -0.72 -15.94
N GLY A 100 -9.57 -0.31 -14.84
CA GLY A 100 -10.98 -0.53 -14.53
C GLY A 100 -11.18 -1.66 -13.50
N ILE A 101 -12.23 -1.55 -12.71
CA ILE A 101 -12.56 -2.52 -11.65
C ILE A 101 -12.82 -3.90 -12.29
N GLY A 102 -12.12 -4.93 -11.82
CA GLY A 102 -12.19 -6.29 -12.32
C GLY A 102 -11.53 -6.50 -13.71
N ARG A 103 -10.78 -5.50 -14.21
CA ARG A 103 -10.03 -5.59 -15.48
C ARG A 103 -8.52 -5.60 -15.29
N GLY A 104 -8.06 -5.50 -14.06
CA GLY A 104 -6.65 -5.71 -13.70
C GLY A 104 -6.29 -7.18 -13.69
N MET A 105 -5.02 -7.46 -13.55
CA MET A 105 -4.46 -8.81 -13.43
C MET A 105 -3.71 -9.01 -12.11
N PRO A 106 -4.31 -8.66 -10.96
CA PRO A 106 -3.63 -8.69 -9.67
C PRO A 106 -3.19 -10.10 -9.27
N THR A 107 -3.83 -11.14 -9.82
CA THR A 107 -3.49 -12.55 -9.58
C THR A 107 -2.10 -12.94 -10.07
N LEU A 108 -1.47 -12.14 -10.93
CA LEU A 108 -0.07 -12.32 -11.33
C LEU A 108 0.92 -12.00 -10.20
N ILE A 109 0.47 -11.25 -9.18
CA ILE A 109 1.27 -10.98 -7.98
C ILE A 109 1.01 -12.10 -6.96
N PRO A 110 2.02 -12.90 -6.60
CA PRO A 110 1.85 -13.93 -5.57
C PRO A 110 1.41 -13.31 -4.23
N VAL A 111 0.37 -13.87 -3.60
CA VAL A 111 -0.17 -13.44 -2.29
C VAL A 111 -0.64 -11.97 -2.30
N VAL A 112 -1.26 -11.56 -3.40
CA VAL A 112 -1.74 -10.18 -3.60
C VAL A 112 -2.70 -9.71 -2.51
N GLU A 113 -3.55 -10.59 -2.01
CA GLU A 113 -4.63 -10.27 -1.06
C GLU A 113 -4.10 -9.80 0.31
N SER A 114 -2.89 -10.22 0.70
CA SER A 114 -2.29 -9.82 1.98
C SER A 114 -1.35 -8.62 1.81
N ASP A 115 -0.22 -8.84 1.17
CA ASP A 115 0.91 -7.91 1.21
C ASP A 115 0.92 -6.91 0.05
N PHE A 116 0.21 -7.21 -1.05
CA PHE A 116 0.24 -6.42 -2.28
C PHE A 116 -1.12 -5.90 -2.73
N ILE A 117 -2.14 -5.97 -1.88
CA ILE A 117 -3.50 -5.50 -2.21
C ILE A 117 -3.53 -4.04 -2.69
N PHE A 118 -2.62 -3.20 -2.20
CA PHE A 118 -2.51 -1.81 -2.65
C PHE A 118 -2.10 -1.72 -4.13
N ALA A 119 -1.24 -2.63 -4.62
CA ALA A 119 -0.88 -2.68 -6.03
C ALA A 119 -2.08 -3.04 -6.91
N ALA A 120 -2.91 -4.01 -6.47
CA ALA A 120 -4.15 -4.36 -7.15
C ALA A 120 -5.14 -3.17 -7.22
N ILE A 121 -5.34 -2.46 -6.10
CA ILE A 121 -6.19 -1.26 -6.08
C ILE A 121 -5.67 -0.19 -7.03
N ALA A 122 -4.36 0.05 -7.02
CA ALA A 122 -3.74 1.05 -7.88
C ALA A 122 -3.73 0.64 -9.36
N GLU A 123 -3.68 -0.66 -9.68
CA GLU A 123 -3.84 -1.17 -11.04
C GLU A 123 -5.25 -0.91 -11.56
N GLU A 124 -6.29 -1.27 -10.78
CA GLU A 124 -7.68 -1.17 -11.22
C GLU A 124 -8.25 0.25 -11.15
N ALA A 125 -7.94 0.99 -10.09
CA ALA A 125 -8.46 2.35 -9.84
C ALA A 125 -7.46 3.47 -10.22
N GLY A 126 -6.26 3.12 -10.67
CA GLY A 126 -5.23 4.04 -11.09
C GLY A 126 -4.59 4.85 -9.96
N LEU A 127 -3.80 5.84 -10.36
CA LEU A 127 -3.19 6.79 -9.42
C LEU A 127 -4.25 7.50 -8.57
N LEU A 128 -5.41 7.83 -9.14
CA LEU A 128 -6.50 8.48 -8.40
C LEU A 128 -7.02 7.60 -7.27
N GLY A 129 -7.21 6.31 -7.52
CA GLY A 129 -7.62 5.35 -6.49
C GLY A 129 -6.55 5.12 -5.43
N GLY A 130 -5.30 4.86 -5.84
CA GLY A 130 -4.18 4.70 -4.93
C GLY A 130 -3.92 5.93 -4.06
N ALA A 131 -3.89 7.12 -4.66
CA ALA A 131 -3.78 8.37 -3.91
C ALA A 131 -4.99 8.60 -3.00
N GLY A 132 -6.21 8.26 -3.44
CA GLY A 132 -7.42 8.33 -2.63
C GLY A 132 -7.29 7.50 -1.34
N VAL A 133 -6.80 6.26 -1.43
CA VAL A 133 -6.54 5.41 -0.26
C VAL A 133 -5.53 6.06 0.68
N LEU A 134 -4.42 6.59 0.15
CA LEU A 134 -3.42 7.29 0.96
C LEU A 134 -3.98 8.54 1.65
N LEU A 135 -4.83 9.31 0.96
CA LEU A 135 -5.51 10.48 1.52
C LEU A 135 -6.50 10.10 2.63
N LEU A 136 -7.16 8.94 2.55
CA LEU A 136 -8.01 8.43 3.63
C LEU A 136 -7.20 8.11 4.90
N TYR A 137 -6.02 7.46 4.77
CA TYR A 137 -5.13 7.26 5.93
C TYR A 137 -4.59 8.58 6.48
N LEU A 138 -4.27 9.55 5.63
CA LEU A 138 -3.87 10.88 6.07
C LEU A 138 -5.01 11.62 6.80
N ALA A 139 -6.24 11.51 6.30
CA ALA A 139 -7.42 12.07 6.98
C ALA A 139 -7.64 11.42 8.35
N LEU A 140 -7.46 10.10 8.45
CA LEU A 140 -7.49 9.37 9.72
C LEU A 140 -6.38 9.87 10.67
N ALA A 141 -5.17 10.11 10.17
CA ALA A 141 -4.09 10.69 10.97
C ALA A 141 -4.46 12.07 11.53
N ILE A 142 -4.95 12.97 10.66
CA ILE A 142 -5.35 14.33 11.04
C ILE A 142 -6.46 14.29 12.10
N ARG A 143 -7.49 13.47 11.88
CA ARG A 143 -8.61 13.33 12.84
C ARG A 143 -8.17 12.66 14.13
N GLY A 144 -7.33 11.64 14.05
CA GLY A 144 -6.82 10.93 15.23
C GLY A 144 -5.96 11.82 16.13
N PHE A 145 -5.02 12.58 15.56
CA PHE A 145 -4.23 13.54 16.33
C PHE A 145 -5.08 14.70 16.87
N ALA A 146 -6.08 15.15 16.11
CA ALA A 146 -7.03 16.17 16.62
C ALA A 146 -7.85 15.64 17.80
N THR A 147 -8.28 14.37 17.76
CA THR A 147 -8.96 13.70 18.88
C THR A 147 -8.04 13.61 20.10
N ALA A 148 -6.80 13.20 19.92
CA ALA A 148 -5.81 13.14 20.98
C ALA A 148 -5.55 14.51 21.66
N ALA A 149 -5.48 15.57 20.85
CA ALA A 149 -5.29 16.94 21.35
C ALA A 149 -6.48 17.45 22.19
N ARG A 150 -7.68 16.93 21.95
CA ARG A 150 -8.93 17.31 22.66
C ARG A 150 -9.27 16.39 23.83
N ALA A 151 -8.54 15.29 24.02
CA ALA A 151 -8.80 14.33 25.10
C ALA A 151 -8.72 14.99 26.47
N LYS A 152 -9.61 14.60 27.39
CA LYS A 152 -9.69 15.18 28.75
C LYS A 152 -8.59 14.67 29.66
N SER A 153 -8.11 13.44 29.46
CA SER A 153 -7.04 12.84 30.25
C SER A 153 -5.79 12.56 29.42
N ASP A 154 -4.63 12.55 30.06
CA ASP A 154 -3.36 12.19 29.40
C ASP A 154 -3.39 10.75 28.89
N VAL A 155 -4.05 9.84 29.63
CA VAL A 155 -4.18 8.43 29.24
C VAL A 155 -4.97 8.32 27.95
N SER A 156 -6.15 8.95 27.86
CA SER A 156 -6.98 8.96 26.64
C SER A 156 -6.24 9.62 25.48
N SER A 157 -5.48 10.69 25.72
CA SER A 157 -4.66 11.34 24.71
C SER A 157 -3.59 10.37 24.15
N PHE A 158 -2.81 9.69 25.01
CA PHE A 158 -1.80 8.75 24.57
C PHE A 158 -2.38 7.50 23.90
N VAL A 159 -3.53 7.01 24.35
CA VAL A 159 -4.25 5.92 23.69
C VAL A 159 -4.68 6.34 22.28
N ALA A 160 -5.24 7.53 22.13
CA ALA A 160 -5.64 8.05 20.82
C ALA A 160 -4.44 8.24 19.89
N VAL A 161 -3.33 8.78 20.40
CA VAL A 161 -2.07 8.91 19.66
C VAL A 161 -1.55 7.56 19.21
N GLY A 162 -1.44 6.60 20.13
CA GLY A 162 -0.93 5.25 19.86
C GLY A 162 -1.78 4.52 18.83
N SER A 163 -3.10 4.55 18.97
CA SER A 163 -4.04 3.95 18.03
C SER A 163 -3.96 4.58 16.63
N THR A 164 -3.75 5.88 16.56
CA THR A 164 -3.57 6.59 15.28
C THR A 164 -2.25 6.23 14.63
N ILE A 165 -1.15 6.28 15.38
CA ILE A 165 0.21 6.03 14.85
C ILE A 165 0.30 4.61 14.33
N ILE A 166 -0.18 3.61 15.06
CA ILE A 166 -0.03 2.20 14.63
C ILE A 166 -0.70 1.94 13.27
N ILE A 167 -1.91 2.46 13.05
CA ILE A 167 -2.64 2.30 11.80
C ILE A 167 -1.93 3.05 10.66
N VAL A 168 -1.60 4.32 10.87
CA VAL A 168 -1.06 5.19 9.82
C VAL A 168 0.37 4.82 9.47
N LEU A 169 1.19 4.44 10.47
CA LEU A 169 2.55 3.97 10.26
C LEU A 169 2.58 2.64 9.51
N GLN A 170 1.70 1.70 9.87
CA GLN A 170 1.57 0.43 9.16
C GLN A 170 1.21 0.64 7.69
N ALA A 171 0.23 1.53 7.40
CA ALA A 171 -0.13 1.89 6.03
C ALA A 171 1.06 2.51 5.27
N PHE A 172 1.83 3.41 5.90
CA PHE A 172 3.02 3.99 5.30
C PHE A 172 4.08 2.93 4.97
N VAL A 173 4.35 2.03 5.91
CA VAL A 173 5.41 1.02 5.77
C VAL A 173 5.08 0.01 4.66
N ILE A 174 3.83 -0.46 4.58
CA ILE A 174 3.47 -1.43 3.53
C ILE A 174 3.45 -0.79 2.14
N VAL A 175 2.82 0.39 1.99
CA VAL A 175 2.79 1.06 0.68
C VAL A 175 4.19 1.52 0.26
N GLY A 176 5.00 1.99 1.22
CA GLY A 176 6.40 2.32 0.98
C GLY A 176 7.22 1.12 0.50
N GLY A 177 6.95 -0.08 1.01
CA GLY A 177 7.57 -1.34 0.57
C GLY A 177 7.15 -1.72 -0.86
N ILE A 178 5.85 -1.69 -1.16
CA ILE A 178 5.29 -1.99 -2.49
C ILE A 178 5.84 -1.04 -3.56
N THR A 179 5.95 0.25 -3.23
CA THR A 179 6.44 1.29 -4.14
C THR A 179 7.97 1.45 -4.13
N ARG A 180 8.71 0.53 -3.52
CA ARG A 180 10.18 0.57 -3.41
C ARG A 180 10.75 1.83 -2.75
N LEU A 181 9.96 2.58 -1.98
CA LEU A 181 10.47 3.71 -1.19
C LEU A 181 11.34 3.20 -0.03
N ILE A 182 10.93 2.08 0.56
CA ILE A 182 11.66 1.35 1.61
C ILE A 182 11.74 -0.15 1.25
N PRO A 183 12.59 -0.95 1.90
CA PRO A 183 12.59 -2.40 1.71
C PRO A 183 11.23 -3.03 2.04
N LEU A 184 10.83 -4.05 1.28
CA LEU A 184 9.57 -4.76 1.49
C LEU A 184 9.52 -5.40 2.88
N THR A 185 8.40 -5.18 3.58
CA THR A 185 8.23 -5.60 4.97
C THR A 185 7.36 -6.84 5.14
N GLY A 186 6.39 -7.09 4.24
CA GLY A 186 5.48 -8.23 4.32
C GLY A 186 4.45 -8.09 5.45
N ILE A 187 4.04 -6.89 5.79
CA ILE A 187 2.95 -6.61 6.72
C ILE A 187 1.67 -6.29 5.95
N THR A 188 0.52 -6.41 6.60
CA THR A 188 -0.79 -6.18 5.99
C THR A 188 -1.17 -4.70 5.99
N LEU A 189 -1.97 -4.26 5.00
CA LEU A 189 -2.55 -2.91 4.97
C LEU A 189 -3.79 -2.87 5.87
N PRO A 190 -3.84 -2.02 6.92
CA PRO A 190 -4.94 -1.98 7.88
C PRO A 190 -6.31 -1.81 7.20
N PHE A 191 -7.32 -2.56 7.64
CA PHE A 191 -8.70 -2.60 7.12
C PHE A 191 -8.89 -3.15 5.69
N ILE A 192 -7.84 -3.28 4.89
CA ILE A 192 -7.94 -3.60 3.46
C ILE A 192 -7.37 -5.00 3.16
N SER A 193 -6.17 -5.32 3.67
CA SER A 193 -5.55 -6.62 3.41
C SER A 193 -6.30 -7.77 4.06
N GLN A 194 -6.25 -8.93 3.44
CA GLN A 194 -6.67 -10.18 4.04
C GLN A 194 -5.72 -10.56 5.20
N GLY A 195 -6.22 -10.47 6.42
CA GLY A 195 -5.47 -10.80 7.63
C GLY A 195 -6.35 -10.68 8.86
N GLY A 196 -6.88 -11.82 9.36
CA GLY A 196 -7.86 -11.83 10.44
C GLY A 196 -7.38 -11.16 11.73
N SER A 197 -6.15 -11.44 12.17
CA SER A 197 -5.56 -10.83 13.35
C SER A 197 -5.28 -9.33 13.17
N SER A 198 -4.79 -8.93 12.00
CA SER A 198 -4.53 -7.53 11.67
C SER A 198 -5.82 -6.72 11.60
N LEU A 199 -6.86 -7.29 11.00
CA LEU A 199 -8.18 -6.65 10.92
C LEU A 199 -8.79 -6.45 12.31
N LEU A 200 -8.74 -7.49 13.16
CA LEU A 200 -9.20 -7.39 14.55
C LEU A 200 -8.44 -6.32 15.33
N ALA A 201 -7.10 -6.30 15.23
CA ALA A 201 -6.26 -5.30 15.87
C ALA A 201 -6.58 -3.88 15.40
N SER A 202 -6.83 -3.70 14.09
CA SER A 202 -7.21 -2.41 13.49
C SER A 202 -8.57 -1.93 14.01
N PHE A 203 -9.57 -2.82 14.15
CA PHE A 203 -10.86 -2.48 14.73
C PHE A 203 -10.78 -2.17 16.23
N ILE A 204 -9.92 -2.88 16.98
CA ILE A 204 -9.67 -2.55 18.39
C ILE A 204 -9.04 -1.15 18.49
N ALA A 205 -8.04 -0.85 17.67
CA ALA A 205 -7.37 0.45 17.67
C ALA A 205 -8.34 1.59 17.34
N ILE A 206 -9.23 1.42 16.33
CA ILE A 206 -10.23 2.44 16.00
C ILE A 206 -11.29 2.58 17.12
N GLY A 207 -11.68 1.47 17.74
CA GLY A 207 -12.59 1.49 18.89
C GLY A 207 -12.02 2.28 20.07
N LEU A 208 -10.74 2.11 20.38
CA LEU A 208 -10.03 2.88 21.40
C LEU A 208 -9.95 4.37 21.03
N LEU A 209 -9.70 4.67 19.75
CA LEU A 209 -9.67 6.05 19.25
C LEU A 209 -11.05 6.73 19.37
N LEU A 210 -12.12 6.02 19.01
CA LEU A 210 -13.50 6.51 19.15
C LEU A 210 -13.86 6.75 20.62
N ARG A 211 -13.48 5.84 21.51
CA ARG A 211 -13.71 6.00 22.95
C ARG A 211 -12.99 7.25 23.51
N ALA A 212 -11.75 7.47 23.11
CA ALA A 212 -11.01 8.67 23.50
C ALA A 212 -11.66 9.95 22.94
N GLY A 213 -12.27 9.89 21.77
CA GLY A 213 -13.02 10.99 21.16
C GLY A 213 -14.32 11.31 21.92
N ASP A 214 -15.06 10.29 22.34
CA ASP A 214 -16.29 10.43 23.12
C ASP A 214 -16.05 11.10 24.47
N GLU A 215 -15.00 10.69 25.18
CA GLU A 215 -14.57 11.38 26.41
C GLU A 215 -14.24 12.85 26.17
N GLY A 216 -13.65 13.18 25.02
CA GLY A 216 -13.29 14.56 24.64
C GLY A 216 -14.51 15.46 24.40
N THR A 217 -15.57 14.92 23.79
CA THR A 217 -16.78 15.68 23.45
C THR A 217 -17.74 15.86 24.61
N GLY A 218 -17.62 15.07 25.69
CA GLY A 218 -18.48 15.18 26.88
C GLY A 218 -19.85 14.50 26.70
N LEU A 219 -20.09 13.81 25.59
CA LEU A 219 -21.38 13.14 25.34
C LEU A 219 -21.71 12.09 26.41
N SER A 220 -20.70 11.40 26.91
CA SER A 220 -20.84 10.44 28.03
C SER A 220 -21.18 11.12 29.35
N SER A 221 -20.83 12.40 29.57
CA SER A 221 -21.19 13.14 30.75
C SER A 221 -22.63 13.63 30.71
N GLU A 222 -23.19 13.95 29.56
CA GLU A 222 -24.59 14.36 29.42
C GLU A 222 -25.55 13.18 29.68
N ILE A 223 -25.17 11.97 29.32
CA ILE A 223 -25.95 10.75 29.60
C ILE A 223 -25.85 10.38 31.10
N ALA A 224 -24.69 10.61 31.73
CA ALA A 224 -24.49 10.34 33.16
C ALA A 224 -25.13 11.37 34.07
N ASP A 225 -25.16 12.68 33.69
CA ASP A 225 -25.78 13.76 34.44
C ASP A 225 -27.31 13.67 34.47
N GLY A 226 -27.92 12.89 33.54
CA GLY A 226 -29.35 12.58 33.62
C GLY A 226 -29.74 11.71 34.83
N THR A 227 -28.76 11.09 35.52
CA THR A 227 -28.99 10.14 36.62
C THR A 227 -28.32 10.53 37.97
N SER A 228 -27.53 11.57 38.07
CA SER A 228 -26.83 11.93 39.31
C SER A 228 -26.76 13.46 39.54
N ARG A 229 -27.76 14.00 40.17
CA ARG A 229 -27.63 15.29 40.91
C ARG A 229 -26.88 14.98 42.19
N MET A 230 -25.59 15.24 42.26
CA MET A 230 -24.80 15.68 43.43
C MET A 230 -23.30 15.54 43.10
N ALA A 231 -22.70 16.62 42.64
CA ALA A 231 -21.24 16.74 42.58
C ALA A 231 -20.74 17.49 43.82
N PRO A 232 -19.72 17.03 44.56
CA PRO A 232 -19.10 17.82 45.62
C PRO A 232 -18.26 18.93 45.01
N VAL A 233 -18.51 20.15 45.47
CA VAL A 233 -17.73 21.35 45.19
C VAL A 233 -16.35 21.19 45.85
N GLY A 234 -15.30 21.15 45.07
CA GLY A 234 -13.93 21.21 45.59
C GLY A 234 -12.87 20.48 44.81
N SER A 235 -12.53 20.90 43.58
CA SER A 235 -11.28 20.48 42.93
C SER A 235 -10.77 21.50 41.90
N HIS A 236 -10.64 22.78 42.32
CA HIS A 236 -10.05 23.79 41.42
C HIS A 236 -8.52 23.88 41.47
N ALA A 237 -7.83 23.08 42.29
CA ALA A 237 -6.38 23.15 42.46
C ALA A 237 -5.53 22.30 41.49
N ALA A 238 -6.15 21.42 40.70
CA ALA A 238 -5.40 20.55 39.74
C ALA A 238 -5.34 21.09 38.30
N ALA A 239 -5.98 22.22 38.00
CA ALA A 239 -6.14 22.72 36.64
C ALA A 239 -4.94 23.56 36.12
N GLU A 240 -4.13 24.16 36.99
CA GLU A 240 -3.08 25.09 36.55
C GLU A 240 -1.77 24.42 36.07
N SER A 241 -1.40 23.25 36.58
CA SER A 241 -0.23 22.52 36.07
C SER A 241 -0.47 21.82 34.70
N GLY A 242 -1.74 21.63 34.35
CA GLY A 242 -2.16 20.96 33.11
C GLY A 242 -2.05 21.80 31.83
N VAL A 243 -2.18 23.15 31.93
CA VAL A 243 -2.25 24.01 30.74
C VAL A 243 -0.92 24.09 29.98
N LEU A 244 0.19 24.25 30.67
CA LEU A 244 1.51 24.29 30.03
C LEU A 244 1.90 22.93 29.45
N GLY A 245 1.56 21.84 30.10
CA GLY A 245 1.74 20.48 29.62
C GLY A 245 0.92 20.19 28.35
N ARG A 246 -0.33 20.64 28.31
CA ARG A 246 -1.23 20.48 27.15
C ARG A 246 -0.78 21.29 25.94
N VAL A 247 -0.30 22.53 26.12
CA VAL A 247 0.25 23.34 25.03
C VAL A 247 1.51 22.68 24.43
N ALA A 248 2.38 22.15 25.30
CA ALA A 248 3.57 21.43 24.86
C ALA A 248 3.22 20.13 24.12
N LEU A 249 2.24 19.37 24.60
CA LEU A 249 1.73 18.17 23.94
C LEU A 249 1.11 18.51 22.58
N GLY A 250 0.28 19.56 22.51
CA GLY A 250 -0.33 20.03 21.25
C GLY A 250 0.71 20.34 20.17
N LYS A 251 1.81 21.02 20.52
CA LYS A 251 2.92 21.28 19.58
C LYS A 251 3.58 20.00 19.07
N ARG A 252 3.77 18.99 19.94
CA ARG A 252 4.35 17.70 19.54
C ARG A 252 3.42 16.90 18.62
N LEU A 253 2.12 16.88 18.94
CA LEU A 253 1.10 16.24 18.10
C LEU A 253 1.03 16.89 16.73
N THR A 254 1.06 18.22 16.66
CA THR A 254 1.11 18.96 15.39
C THR A 254 2.37 18.64 14.60
N ALA A 255 3.54 18.58 15.25
CA ALA A 255 4.79 18.22 14.59
C ALA A 255 4.74 16.79 14.04
N THR A 256 4.22 15.84 14.82
CA THR A 256 4.05 14.45 14.38
C THR A 256 3.06 14.34 13.21
N MET A 257 1.95 15.08 13.28
CA MET A 257 0.96 15.13 12.18
C MET A 257 1.58 15.70 10.90
N ILE A 258 2.37 16.78 10.98
CA ILE A 258 3.07 17.35 9.84
C ILE A 258 4.09 16.33 9.28
N ALA A 259 4.82 15.64 10.15
CA ALA A 259 5.75 14.60 9.71
C ALA A 259 5.04 13.49 8.91
N PHE A 260 3.88 13.00 9.39
CA PHE A 260 3.09 12.04 8.62
C PHE A 260 2.54 12.64 7.32
N ALA A 261 2.09 13.89 7.32
CA ALA A 261 1.64 14.56 6.10
C ALA A 261 2.76 14.63 5.04
N VAL A 262 3.99 14.93 5.45
CA VAL A 262 5.16 14.93 4.57
C VAL A 262 5.47 13.51 4.07
N LEU A 263 5.45 12.50 4.96
CA LEU A 263 5.68 11.10 4.58
C LEU A 263 4.66 10.62 3.54
N PHE A 264 3.37 10.92 3.73
CA PHE A 264 2.32 10.57 2.77
C PHE A 264 2.44 11.36 1.46
N ALA A 265 2.84 12.63 1.51
CA ALA A 265 3.13 13.40 0.30
C ALA A 265 4.28 12.78 -0.51
N VAL A 266 5.33 12.30 0.16
CA VAL A 266 6.43 11.57 -0.49
C VAL A 266 5.93 10.25 -1.09
N LEU A 267 5.04 9.52 -0.41
CA LEU A 267 4.42 8.30 -0.98
C LEU A 267 3.62 8.61 -2.25
N VAL A 268 2.78 9.64 -2.23
CA VAL A 268 1.98 10.03 -3.40
C VAL A 268 2.89 10.49 -4.55
N ALA A 269 3.95 11.24 -4.25
CA ALA A 269 4.93 11.66 -5.25
C ALA A 269 5.66 10.45 -5.86
N ASN A 270 6.09 9.48 -5.03
CA ASN A 270 6.72 8.26 -5.50
C ASN A 270 5.75 7.38 -6.32
N LEU A 271 4.51 7.25 -5.88
CA LEU A 271 3.46 6.54 -6.62
C LEU A 271 3.22 7.20 -7.99
N THR A 272 3.13 8.53 -8.03
CA THR A 272 3.01 9.29 -9.29
C THR A 272 4.21 9.05 -10.20
N TYR A 273 5.42 9.04 -9.63
CA TYR A 273 6.63 8.76 -10.40
C TYR A 273 6.60 7.37 -11.05
N ILE A 274 6.17 6.33 -10.32
CA ILE A 274 6.06 4.95 -10.84
C ILE A 274 4.96 4.85 -11.90
N MET A 275 3.75 5.37 -11.60
CA MET A 275 2.55 5.16 -12.41
C MET A 275 2.42 6.08 -13.62
N VAL A 276 3.15 7.22 -13.62
CA VAL A 276 3.08 8.20 -14.72
C VAL A 276 4.41 8.36 -15.42
N VAL A 277 5.50 8.60 -14.67
CA VAL A 277 6.82 8.91 -15.27
C VAL A 277 7.52 7.66 -15.76
N LYS A 278 7.49 6.58 -14.96
CA LYS A 278 8.16 5.31 -15.24
C LYS A 278 7.25 4.23 -15.81
N ALA A 279 5.97 4.52 -16.04
CA ALA A 279 4.99 3.54 -16.49
C ALA A 279 5.40 2.87 -17.82
N ASP A 280 5.79 3.67 -18.80
CA ASP A 280 6.15 3.14 -20.13
C ASP A 280 7.44 2.29 -20.08
N ASP A 281 8.41 2.64 -19.23
CA ASP A 281 9.62 1.84 -19.01
C ASP A 281 9.27 0.44 -18.46
N TYR A 282 8.35 0.37 -17.49
CA TYR A 282 7.92 -0.90 -16.90
C TYR A 282 7.03 -1.71 -17.85
N GLN A 283 6.14 -1.06 -18.59
CA GLN A 283 5.28 -1.73 -19.57
C GLN A 283 6.07 -2.33 -20.73
N SER A 284 7.12 -1.65 -21.19
CA SER A 284 7.98 -2.11 -22.30
C SER A 284 9.09 -3.08 -21.86
N TYR A 285 9.16 -3.44 -20.58
CA TYR A 285 10.22 -4.33 -20.09
C TYR A 285 10.09 -5.74 -20.72
N PRO A 286 11.19 -6.32 -21.23
CA PRO A 286 11.14 -7.58 -22.01
C PRO A 286 10.59 -8.81 -21.27
N GLY A 287 10.48 -8.76 -19.96
CA GLY A 287 9.93 -9.84 -19.12
C GLY A 287 8.54 -9.53 -18.54
N ASN A 288 7.84 -8.50 -19.05
CA ASN A 288 6.54 -8.13 -18.54
C ASN A 288 5.43 -9.09 -18.99
N ASN A 289 5.00 -9.96 -18.10
CA ASN A 289 3.94 -10.91 -18.34
C ASN A 289 2.55 -10.27 -18.46
N HIS A 290 2.33 -9.10 -17.84
CA HIS A 290 1.03 -8.41 -17.90
C HIS A 290 0.63 -8.10 -19.34
N THR A 291 1.57 -7.63 -20.16
CA THR A 291 1.30 -7.34 -21.57
C THR A 291 0.89 -8.60 -22.33
N LEU A 292 1.58 -9.72 -22.07
CA LEU A 292 1.28 -10.99 -22.72
C LEU A 292 -0.08 -11.55 -22.29
N TYR A 293 -0.40 -11.51 -21.00
CA TYR A 293 -1.71 -11.94 -20.48
C TYR A 293 -2.85 -11.03 -20.97
N LYS A 294 -2.64 -9.73 -21.01
CA LYS A 294 -3.62 -8.77 -21.52
C LYS A 294 -3.91 -9.00 -23.00
N GLU A 295 -2.89 -9.32 -23.77
CA GLU A 295 -3.07 -9.70 -25.17
C GLU A 295 -3.80 -11.04 -25.30
N ALA A 296 -3.47 -12.02 -24.49
CA ALA A 296 -4.12 -13.34 -24.50
C ALA A 296 -5.59 -13.27 -24.01
N SER A 297 -5.92 -12.39 -23.07
CA SER A 297 -7.29 -12.21 -22.54
C SER A 297 -8.16 -11.27 -23.39
N THR A 298 -7.61 -10.67 -24.45
CA THR A 298 -8.36 -9.81 -25.35
C THR A 298 -8.91 -10.62 -26.51
N GLU A 299 -10.25 -10.68 -26.64
CA GLU A 299 -10.88 -11.23 -27.84
C GLU A 299 -10.56 -10.35 -29.04
N ARG A 300 -9.83 -10.91 -30.00
CA ARG A 300 -9.50 -10.21 -31.26
C ARG A 300 -10.60 -10.42 -32.26
N GLY A 301 -10.99 -9.36 -32.96
CA GLY A 301 -12.00 -9.41 -34.02
C GLY A 301 -11.66 -10.45 -35.09
N SER A 302 -12.67 -11.05 -35.71
CA SER A 302 -12.51 -12.00 -36.80
C SER A 302 -12.07 -11.30 -38.10
N ILE A 303 -11.27 -12.03 -38.89
CA ILE A 303 -10.92 -11.64 -40.27
C ILE A 303 -11.64 -12.60 -41.20
N SER A 304 -12.53 -12.07 -42.04
CA SER A 304 -13.28 -12.88 -42.99
C SER A 304 -13.13 -12.33 -44.42
N THR A 305 -13.34 -13.19 -45.39
CA THR A 305 -13.45 -12.83 -46.81
C THR A 305 -14.80 -12.14 -47.09
N TYR A 306 -14.95 -11.51 -48.21
CA TYR A 306 -16.20 -10.86 -48.62
C TYR A 306 -17.39 -11.84 -48.70
N ASP A 307 -17.15 -13.07 -49.05
CA ASP A 307 -18.12 -14.19 -49.14
C ASP A 307 -18.37 -14.89 -47.78
N GLY A 308 -17.81 -14.37 -46.70
CA GLY A 308 -18.10 -14.79 -45.31
C GLY A 308 -17.23 -15.93 -44.78
N VAL A 309 -16.20 -16.39 -45.52
CA VAL A 309 -15.30 -17.39 -45.02
C VAL A 309 -14.38 -16.81 -43.96
N VAL A 310 -14.37 -17.39 -42.75
CA VAL A 310 -13.54 -16.94 -41.64
C VAL A 310 -12.11 -17.40 -41.85
N LEU A 311 -11.19 -16.44 -41.96
CA LEU A 311 -9.74 -16.70 -42.14
C LEU A 311 -8.96 -16.69 -40.83
N ALA A 312 -9.43 -15.91 -39.86
CA ALA A 312 -8.88 -15.85 -38.50
C ALA A 312 -9.95 -15.48 -37.49
N GLU A 313 -10.03 -16.18 -36.38
CA GLU A 313 -10.95 -15.91 -35.26
C GLU A 313 -10.28 -16.22 -33.92
N SER A 314 -10.91 -15.74 -32.85
CA SER A 314 -10.46 -15.97 -31.47
C SER A 314 -11.37 -16.98 -30.79
N GLU A 315 -10.83 -18.12 -30.38
CA GLU A 315 -11.54 -19.14 -29.59
C GLU A 315 -11.26 -18.95 -28.11
N ALA A 316 -12.34 -18.90 -27.29
CA ALA A 316 -12.22 -18.76 -25.86
C ALA A 316 -11.67 -20.06 -25.23
N GLN A 317 -10.59 -19.96 -24.47
CA GLN A 317 -10.07 -21.00 -23.63
C GLN A 317 -10.76 -20.96 -22.27
N GLY A 318 -10.93 -22.08 -21.60
CA GLY A 318 -11.69 -22.18 -20.35
C GLY A 318 -11.10 -21.42 -19.15
N ASP A 319 -9.90 -20.83 -19.30
CA ASP A 319 -9.17 -20.04 -18.33
C ASP A 319 -9.34 -18.51 -18.48
N GLY A 320 -10.24 -18.06 -19.39
CA GLY A 320 -10.47 -16.65 -19.67
C GLY A 320 -9.49 -16.02 -20.67
N THR A 321 -8.65 -16.83 -21.30
CA THR A 321 -7.80 -16.42 -22.43
C THR A 321 -8.43 -16.79 -23.75
N TYR A 322 -7.93 -16.22 -24.84
CA TYR A 322 -8.34 -16.49 -26.22
C TYR A 322 -7.15 -17.01 -27.01
N GLU A 323 -7.38 -18.09 -27.77
CA GLU A 323 -6.43 -18.58 -28.76
C GLU A 323 -6.79 -18.08 -30.14
N ARG A 324 -5.81 -17.60 -30.91
CA ARG A 324 -6.01 -17.16 -32.27
C ARG A 324 -5.93 -18.35 -33.20
N VAL A 325 -7.05 -18.69 -33.84
CA VAL A 325 -7.19 -19.84 -34.73
C VAL A 325 -7.34 -19.38 -36.18
N TYR A 326 -6.77 -20.14 -37.09
CA TYR A 326 -6.83 -19.93 -38.53
C TYR A 326 -7.51 -21.14 -39.18
N PRO A 327 -8.86 -21.16 -39.27
CA PRO A 327 -9.62 -22.35 -39.71
C PRO A 327 -9.22 -22.84 -41.08
N GLU A 328 -8.90 -21.92 -41.98
CA GLU A 328 -8.49 -22.23 -43.36
C GLU A 328 -6.96 -22.49 -43.52
N GLY A 329 -6.25 -22.58 -42.40
CA GLY A 329 -4.82 -22.90 -42.34
C GLY A 329 -3.96 -21.94 -43.13
N SER A 330 -3.30 -22.42 -44.18
CA SER A 330 -2.39 -21.62 -45.02
C SER A 330 -3.07 -20.75 -46.08
N LEU A 331 -4.41 -20.82 -46.20
CA LEU A 331 -5.15 -20.02 -47.18
C LEU A 331 -4.98 -18.53 -46.83
N ALA A 332 -4.56 -17.74 -47.79
CA ALA A 332 -4.31 -16.31 -47.67
C ALA A 332 -3.28 -15.91 -46.56
N SER A 333 -2.42 -16.84 -46.11
CA SER A 333 -1.46 -16.62 -45.03
C SER A 333 -0.51 -15.43 -45.26
N HIS A 334 -0.15 -15.12 -46.51
CA HIS A 334 0.70 -13.96 -46.81
C HIS A 334 -0.06 -12.61 -46.68
N VAL A 335 -1.39 -12.61 -46.73
CA VAL A 335 -2.22 -11.41 -46.57
C VAL A 335 -2.69 -11.27 -45.14
N VAL A 336 -3.28 -12.33 -44.57
CA VAL A 336 -3.75 -12.37 -43.19
C VAL A 336 -2.58 -12.23 -42.22
N GLY A 337 -1.49 -12.89 -42.50
CA GLY A 337 -0.34 -12.95 -41.62
C GLY A 337 -0.54 -13.92 -40.47
N TYR A 338 0.10 -13.63 -39.35
CA TYR A 338 -0.06 -14.38 -38.10
C TYR A 338 -0.03 -13.47 -36.88
N TYR A 339 -0.64 -13.94 -35.81
CA TYR A 339 -0.52 -13.45 -34.46
C TYR A 339 0.26 -14.46 -33.62
N SER A 340 1.36 -14.05 -33.04
CA SER A 340 2.16 -14.89 -32.15
C SER A 340 2.73 -14.06 -31.01
N GLN A 341 2.50 -14.50 -29.78
CA GLN A 341 3.10 -13.89 -28.59
C GLN A 341 4.63 -13.95 -28.62
N ARG A 342 5.22 -14.95 -29.31
CA ARG A 342 6.66 -15.16 -29.40
C ARG A 342 7.31 -14.44 -30.58
N TYR A 343 6.64 -14.43 -31.74
CA TYR A 343 7.20 -13.93 -32.99
C TYR A 343 6.60 -12.63 -33.49
N GLY A 344 5.64 -12.08 -32.73
CA GLY A 344 4.97 -10.83 -33.08
C GLY A 344 3.82 -10.99 -34.07
N LEU A 345 3.59 -9.97 -34.86
CA LEU A 345 2.47 -9.83 -35.79
C LEU A 345 2.98 -9.63 -37.21
N SER A 346 2.22 -10.13 -38.20
CA SER A 346 2.48 -9.87 -39.62
C SER A 346 1.18 -9.69 -40.40
N GLY A 347 1.25 -9.18 -41.64
CA GLY A 347 0.10 -9.02 -42.53
C GLY A 347 -1.01 -8.12 -42.00
N ILE A 348 -2.27 -8.48 -42.21
CA ILE A 348 -3.45 -7.79 -41.72
C ILE A 348 -3.48 -7.80 -40.17
N GLU A 349 -3.07 -8.87 -39.53
CA GLU A 349 -2.95 -8.96 -38.08
C GLU A 349 -2.09 -7.84 -37.48
N ALA A 350 -1.02 -7.43 -38.18
CA ALA A 350 -0.16 -6.32 -37.78
C ALA A 350 -0.76 -4.96 -38.18
N SER A 351 -1.21 -4.80 -39.42
CA SER A 351 -1.67 -3.49 -39.94
C SER A 351 -2.98 -3.04 -39.32
N MET A 352 -3.85 -3.97 -38.92
CA MET A 352 -5.15 -3.71 -38.29
C MET A 352 -5.20 -4.07 -36.80
N ASN A 353 -4.04 -4.16 -36.16
CA ASN A 353 -3.94 -4.61 -34.78
C ASN A 353 -4.84 -3.84 -33.81
N ASP A 354 -4.88 -2.50 -33.92
CA ASP A 354 -5.68 -1.66 -33.03
C ASP A 354 -7.19 -1.85 -33.26
N SER A 355 -7.60 -2.04 -34.52
CA SER A 355 -8.99 -2.35 -34.87
C SER A 355 -9.38 -3.73 -34.35
N LEU A 356 -8.53 -4.73 -34.55
CA LEU A 356 -8.77 -6.10 -34.10
C LEU A 356 -8.83 -6.22 -32.57
N LYS A 357 -8.11 -5.38 -31.84
CA LYS A 357 -8.17 -5.28 -30.36
C LYS A 357 -9.35 -4.42 -29.85
N GLY A 358 -10.20 -3.88 -30.72
CA GLY A 358 -11.29 -2.98 -30.34
C GLY A 358 -10.82 -1.62 -29.79
N GLN A 359 -9.57 -1.25 -30.06
CA GLN A 359 -8.97 0.02 -29.61
C GLN A 359 -9.04 1.13 -30.70
N ALA A 360 -9.57 0.84 -31.87
CA ALA A 360 -9.76 1.83 -32.90
C ALA A 360 -10.77 2.86 -32.43
N ASN A 361 -10.32 4.07 -32.14
CA ASN A 361 -11.19 5.22 -32.02
C ASN A 361 -11.81 5.46 -33.40
N PHE A 362 -13.09 5.18 -33.52
CA PHE A 362 -13.88 5.67 -34.64
C PHE A 362 -13.94 7.20 -34.44
N ALA A 363 -13.03 7.92 -35.12
CA ALA A 363 -13.09 9.37 -35.26
C ALA A 363 -14.12 9.75 -36.32
#